data_02e8b31d375a9f1e07f9717f34ea015a
#
_entry.id   02e8b31d375a9f1e07f9717f34ea015a
#
_cell.length_a   1.000
_cell.length_b   1.000
_cell.length_c   1.000
_cell.angle_alpha   90.00
_cell.angle_beta   90.00
_cell.angle_gamma   90.00
#
_symmetry.space_group_name_H-M   'P 1'
#
loop_
_entity.id
_entity.type
_entity.pdbx_description
1 polymer ?
#
loop_
_entity_poly.entity_id
_entity_poly.type
_entity_poly.pdbx_seq_one_letter_code
_entity_poly.pdbx_strand_id
1 'polypeptide(L)'
;KTWSYEQKLLSCDVYRIVVQQFYHLPNVDRSEDGLLTLTEQICDPLKEQGAIWSSVDLQYEDDKEIHAIDKSPKVQVCGKECYQASKSCGKIVDNHADELAEQISNGKEERELLQLLCYDWTKSCGHEISLPMDFHFHSKDMPFNPLSVDGIAKVKQLQNLRSMQRKSDMGLGPQISRIEEDLSSGVGTLFESGYVAPVEKVAESGGDGEEK
;
A
#
# COMPACT_ATOMS: atom_id res chain seq x y z
N LYS A 1 -20.65 1.27 3.82
CA LYS A 1 -19.96 2.52 3.40
C LYS A 1 -19.96 2.59 1.87
N THR A 2 -20.50 3.66 1.29
CA THR A 2 -20.47 3.86 -0.17
C THR A 2 -19.06 4.15 -0.67
N TRP A 3 -18.69 3.56 -1.81
CA TRP A 3 -17.44 3.83 -2.49
C TRP A 3 -17.52 5.18 -3.22
N SER A 4 -16.44 5.98 -3.14
CA SER A 4 -16.29 7.11 -4.05
C SER A 4 -16.01 6.61 -5.49
N TYR A 5 -16.22 7.44 -6.49
CA TYR A 5 -15.92 7.06 -7.88
C TYR A 5 -14.43 6.74 -8.06
N GLU A 6 -13.53 7.54 -7.47
CA GLU A 6 -12.09 7.29 -7.49
C GLU A 6 -11.74 5.91 -6.92
N GLN A 7 -12.36 5.54 -5.79
CA GLN A 7 -12.14 4.22 -5.20
C GLN A 7 -12.64 3.08 -6.09
N LYS A 8 -13.75 3.29 -6.81
CA LYS A 8 -14.24 2.29 -7.78
C LYS A 8 -13.29 2.12 -8.95
N LEU A 9 -12.77 3.23 -9.49
CA LEU A 9 -11.81 3.21 -10.59
C LEU A 9 -10.52 2.48 -10.18
N LEU A 10 -10.01 2.75 -8.98
CA LEU A 10 -8.81 2.09 -8.43
C LEU A 10 -9.01 0.63 -8.05
N SER A 11 -10.26 0.21 -7.87
CA SER A 11 -10.53 -1.09 -7.23
C SER A 11 -9.89 -2.26 -7.95
N CYS A 12 -9.92 -2.30 -9.28
CA CYS A 12 -9.34 -3.39 -10.06
C CYS A 12 -7.84 -3.56 -9.80
N ASP A 13 -7.06 -2.48 -9.85
CA ASP A 13 -5.62 -2.52 -9.63
C ASP A 13 -5.30 -2.84 -8.17
N VAL A 14 -6.04 -2.25 -7.24
CA VAL A 14 -5.87 -2.53 -5.81
C VAL A 14 -6.18 -3.99 -5.48
N TYR A 15 -7.21 -4.60 -6.09
CA TYR A 15 -7.50 -6.02 -5.93
C TYR A 15 -6.33 -6.90 -6.40
N ARG A 16 -5.73 -6.56 -7.55
CA ARG A 16 -4.56 -7.27 -8.07
C ARG A 16 -3.39 -7.21 -7.10
N ILE A 17 -3.07 -6.02 -6.59
CA ILE A 17 -2.00 -5.82 -5.61
C ILE A 17 -2.29 -6.61 -4.34
N VAL A 18 -3.49 -6.57 -3.80
CA VAL A 18 -3.90 -7.31 -2.59
C VAL A 18 -3.69 -8.82 -2.78
N VAL A 19 -4.21 -9.38 -3.87
CA VAL A 19 -4.06 -10.80 -4.14
C VAL A 19 -2.59 -11.18 -4.28
N GLN A 20 -1.79 -10.41 -5.03
CA GLN A 20 -0.35 -10.66 -5.15
C GLN A 20 0.33 -10.66 -3.77
N GLN A 21 -0.02 -9.75 -2.87
CA GLN A 21 0.57 -9.73 -1.53
C GLN A 21 0.25 -11.01 -0.74
N PHE A 22 -0.95 -11.55 -0.82
CA PHE A 22 -1.28 -12.81 -0.17
C PHE A 22 -0.40 -13.97 -0.65
N TYR A 23 0.03 -13.98 -1.91
CA TYR A 23 0.82 -15.08 -2.48
C TYR A 23 2.34 -14.86 -2.38
N HIS A 24 2.80 -13.62 -2.43
CA HIS A 24 4.23 -13.32 -2.56
C HIS A 24 4.89 -12.79 -1.28
N LEU A 25 4.11 -12.41 -0.24
CA LEU A 25 4.70 -12.07 1.05
C LEU A 25 5.43 -13.28 1.65
N PRO A 26 6.69 -13.09 2.08
CA PRO A 26 7.46 -14.16 2.72
C PRO A 26 6.91 -14.48 4.12
N ASN A 27 7.10 -15.72 4.55
CA ASN A 27 6.82 -16.16 5.91
C ASN A 27 5.35 -15.98 6.38
N VAL A 28 4.41 -15.95 5.46
CA VAL A 28 2.98 -15.88 5.80
C VAL A 28 2.51 -17.25 6.28
N ASP A 29 1.85 -17.28 7.42
CA ASP A 29 1.08 -18.44 7.87
C ASP A 29 -0.12 -18.63 6.94
N ARG A 30 -0.16 -19.76 6.22
CA ARG A 30 -1.21 -20.09 5.24
C ARG A 30 -2.41 -20.79 5.86
N SER A 31 -2.46 -20.96 7.18
CA SER A 31 -3.68 -21.34 7.87
C SER A 31 -4.74 -20.24 7.73
N GLU A 32 -6.00 -20.60 7.85
CA GLU A 32 -7.11 -19.66 7.80
C GLU A 32 -6.94 -18.54 8.84
N ASP A 33 -6.59 -18.88 10.08
CA ASP A 33 -6.33 -17.92 11.15
C ASP A 33 -5.14 -16.99 10.84
N GLY A 34 -4.07 -17.54 10.27
CA GLY A 34 -2.90 -16.76 9.84
C GLY A 34 -3.25 -15.77 8.72
N LEU A 35 -4.06 -16.20 7.76
CA LEU A 35 -4.55 -15.35 6.67
C LEU A 35 -5.51 -14.28 7.16
N LEU A 36 -6.40 -14.58 8.10
CA LEU A 36 -7.24 -13.57 8.76
C LEU A 36 -6.40 -12.53 9.50
N THR A 37 -5.36 -12.96 10.21
CA THR A 37 -4.40 -12.03 10.84
C THR A 37 -3.70 -11.15 9.81
N LEU A 38 -3.35 -11.71 8.64
CA LEU A 38 -2.76 -10.94 7.55
C LEU A 38 -3.73 -9.88 7.00
N THR A 39 -5.02 -10.20 6.88
CA THR A 39 -6.02 -9.23 6.40
C THR A 39 -6.10 -7.96 7.24
N GLU A 40 -5.85 -8.06 8.54
CA GLU A 40 -5.83 -6.91 9.46
C GLU A 40 -4.61 -5.98 9.24
N GLN A 41 -3.60 -6.46 8.54
CA GLN A 41 -2.30 -5.77 8.43
C GLN A 41 -1.93 -5.36 7.01
N ILE A 42 -2.38 -6.13 6.02
CA ILE A 42 -1.98 -5.99 4.61
C ILE A 42 -2.34 -4.64 4.00
N CYS A 43 -3.36 -3.97 4.52
CA CYS A 43 -3.79 -2.66 4.05
C CYS A 43 -3.21 -1.49 4.86
N ASP A 44 -2.51 -1.75 5.97
CA ASP A 44 -1.92 -0.71 6.79
C ASP A 44 -0.47 -0.42 6.36
N PRO A 45 -0.19 0.73 5.71
CA PRO A 45 1.15 1.06 5.27
C PRO A 45 2.16 1.25 6.41
N LEU A 46 1.71 1.26 7.66
CA LEU A 46 2.56 1.28 8.85
C LEU A 46 2.99 -0.11 9.31
N LYS A 47 2.41 -1.15 8.75
CA LYS A 47 2.74 -2.54 9.02
C LYS A 47 3.69 -3.08 7.97
N GLU A 48 4.51 -4.06 8.38
CA GLU A 48 5.44 -4.72 7.46
C GLU A 48 4.70 -5.34 6.26
N GLN A 49 3.59 -5.99 6.53
CA GLN A 49 2.75 -6.65 5.52
C GLN A 49 2.06 -5.66 4.56
N GLY A 50 1.87 -4.42 4.99
CA GLY A 50 1.30 -3.35 4.17
C GLY A 50 2.33 -2.41 3.54
N ALA A 51 3.63 -2.74 3.63
CA ALA A 51 4.72 -1.89 3.11
C ALA A 51 4.59 -1.58 1.61
N ILE A 52 3.98 -2.46 0.85
CA ILE A 52 3.76 -2.31 -0.59
C ILE A 52 3.08 -0.99 -0.96
N TRP A 53 2.20 -0.47 -0.12
CA TRP A 53 1.47 0.77 -0.42
C TRP A 53 2.38 1.98 -0.56
N SER A 54 3.59 1.93 0.02
CA SER A 54 4.62 2.96 -0.19
C SER A 54 5.30 2.91 -1.55
N SER A 55 5.18 1.82 -2.29
CA SER A 55 5.66 1.70 -3.67
C SER A 55 4.57 1.98 -4.71
N VAL A 56 3.32 2.14 -4.28
CA VAL A 56 2.21 2.39 -5.19
C VAL A 56 2.17 3.87 -5.58
N ASP A 57 2.08 4.09 -6.88
CA ASP A 57 1.94 5.38 -7.56
C ASP A 57 0.55 5.43 -8.22
N LEU A 58 -0.18 6.52 -8.06
CA LEU A 58 -1.46 6.70 -8.71
C LEU A 58 -1.28 7.56 -9.95
N GLN A 59 -1.57 7.00 -11.11
CA GLN A 59 -1.53 7.71 -12.39
C GLN A 59 -2.94 8.05 -12.87
N TYR A 60 -3.13 9.30 -13.25
CA TYR A 60 -4.40 9.83 -13.71
C TYR A 60 -4.35 10.04 -15.22
N GLU A 61 -5.24 9.37 -15.95
CA GLU A 61 -5.34 9.47 -17.40
C GLU A 61 -6.63 10.20 -17.80
N ASP A 62 -6.50 11.27 -18.59
CA ASP A 62 -7.57 12.01 -19.25
C ASP A 62 -8.79 12.38 -18.38
N ASP A 63 -8.58 12.72 -17.09
CA ASP A 63 -9.62 13.07 -16.12
C ASP A 63 -10.73 12.01 -15.90
N LYS A 64 -10.52 10.78 -16.41
CA LYS A 64 -11.52 9.70 -16.35
C LYS A 64 -11.01 8.40 -15.78
N GLU A 65 -9.71 8.15 -15.86
CA GLU A 65 -9.10 6.91 -15.42
C GLU A 65 -8.02 7.19 -14.38
N ILE A 66 -7.91 6.30 -13.41
CA ILE A 66 -6.89 6.33 -12.39
C ILE A 66 -6.39 4.90 -12.18
N HIS A 67 -5.08 4.72 -12.25
CA HIS A 67 -4.41 3.44 -12.10
C HIS A 67 -3.49 3.43 -10.90
N ALA A 68 -3.49 2.32 -10.16
CA ALA A 68 -2.51 2.08 -9.10
C ALA A 68 -1.38 1.21 -9.65
N ILE A 69 -0.19 1.80 -9.77
CA ILE A 69 0.98 1.14 -10.35
C ILE A 69 2.00 0.86 -9.25
N ASP A 70 2.38 -0.40 -9.08
CA ASP A 70 3.48 -0.77 -8.20
C ASP A 70 4.83 -0.41 -8.84
N LYS A 71 5.58 0.45 -8.16
CA LYS A 71 6.92 0.91 -8.54
C LYS A 71 8.04 0.14 -7.82
N SER A 72 7.71 -0.97 -7.15
CA SER A 72 8.73 -1.77 -6.43
C SER A 72 9.98 -2.03 -7.30
N PRO A 73 11.18 -2.02 -6.73
CA PRO A 73 11.49 -1.90 -5.30
C PRO A 73 11.59 -0.46 -4.77
N LYS A 74 11.21 0.54 -5.56
CA LYS A 74 11.24 1.93 -5.14
C LYS A 74 10.09 2.21 -4.18
N VAL A 75 10.38 2.92 -3.11
CA VAL A 75 9.39 3.32 -2.11
C VAL A 75 9.47 4.81 -1.87
N GLN A 76 8.35 5.41 -1.51
CA GLN A 76 8.24 6.81 -1.13
C GLN A 76 7.65 6.93 0.27
N VAL A 77 7.68 8.12 0.84
CA VAL A 77 6.90 8.39 2.05
C VAL A 77 5.43 8.26 1.70
N CYS A 78 4.68 7.47 2.48
CA CYS A 78 3.26 7.28 2.25
C CYS A 78 2.51 8.60 2.42
N GLY A 79 2.17 9.21 1.31
CA GLY A 79 1.40 10.43 1.20
C GLY A 79 -0.07 10.16 0.86
N LYS A 80 -0.70 11.15 0.27
CA LYS A 80 -2.13 11.14 -0.07
C LYS A 80 -2.54 9.96 -0.96
N GLU A 81 -1.75 9.66 -1.98
CA GLU A 81 -2.01 8.58 -2.94
C GLU A 81 -1.86 7.19 -2.32
N CYS A 82 -0.74 6.97 -1.62
CA CYS A 82 -0.54 5.75 -0.84
C CYS A 82 -1.71 5.52 0.13
N TYR A 83 -2.14 6.57 0.84
CA TYR A 83 -3.28 6.47 1.75
C TYR A 83 -4.59 6.17 1.02
N GLN A 84 -4.81 6.72 -0.17
CA GLN A 84 -5.99 6.45 -0.98
C GLN A 84 -6.04 4.99 -1.44
N ALA A 85 -4.92 4.46 -1.93
CA ALA A 85 -4.79 3.06 -2.31
C ALA A 85 -4.97 2.12 -1.11
N SER A 86 -4.29 2.39 0.00
CA SER A 86 -4.42 1.67 1.28
C SER A 86 -5.86 1.65 1.80
N LYS A 87 -6.55 2.78 1.74
CA LYS A 87 -7.97 2.86 2.13
C LYS A 87 -8.90 2.06 1.22
N SER A 88 -8.59 1.99 -0.06
CA SER A 88 -9.31 1.14 -1.00
C SER A 88 -9.08 -0.33 -0.68
N CYS A 89 -7.83 -0.73 -0.37
CA CYS A 89 -7.50 -2.05 0.14
C CYS A 89 -8.32 -2.40 1.39
N GLY A 90 -8.35 -1.53 2.40
CA GLY A 90 -9.13 -1.78 3.62
C GLY A 90 -10.59 -2.10 3.35
N LYS A 91 -11.22 -1.37 2.42
CA LYS A 91 -12.61 -1.66 2.03
C LYS A 91 -12.80 -3.02 1.35
N ILE A 92 -11.81 -3.43 0.56
CA ILE A 92 -11.81 -4.73 -0.10
C ILE A 92 -11.75 -5.84 0.95
N VAL A 93 -10.75 -5.73 1.81
CA VAL A 93 -10.49 -6.74 2.83
C VAL A 93 -11.62 -6.79 3.86
N ASP A 94 -12.12 -5.66 4.34
CA ASP A 94 -13.28 -5.59 5.27
C ASP A 94 -14.51 -6.35 4.75
N ASN A 95 -14.69 -6.42 3.43
CA ASN A 95 -15.85 -7.05 2.83
C ASN A 95 -15.65 -8.53 2.48
N HIS A 96 -14.40 -8.98 2.35
CA HIS A 96 -14.08 -10.30 1.79
C HIS A 96 -12.97 -11.04 2.58
N ALA A 97 -12.69 -10.66 3.83
CA ALA A 97 -11.61 -11.24 4.61
C ALA A 97 -11.76 -12.75 4.79
N ASP A 98 -12.94 -13.18 5.20
CA ASP A 98 -13.24 -14.58 5.48
C ASP A 98 -13.17 -15.42 4.19
N GLU A 99 -13.78 -14.95 3.12
CA GLU A 99 -13.76 -15.64 1.83
C GLU A 99 -12.33 -15.72 1.24
N LEU A 100 -11.53 -14.64 1.37
CA LEU A 100 -10.14 -14.65 0.95
C LEU A 100 -9.32 -15.68 1.72
N ALA A 101 -9.42 -15.67 3.05
CA ALA A 101 -8.71 -16.60 3.91
C ALA A 101 -9.10 -18.06 3.61
N GLU A 102 -10.38 -18.35 3.46
CA GLU A 102 -10.90 -19.67 3.12
C GLU A 102 -10.37 -20.15 1.75
N GLN A 103 -10.48 -19.33 0.71
CA GLN A 103 -10.07 -19.75 -0.63
C GLN A 103 -8.55 -19.99 -0.71
N ILE A 104 -7.75 -19.17 -0.05
CA ILE A 104 -6.28 -19.32 -0.05
C ILE A 104 -5.86 -20.54 0.79
N SER A 105 -6.44 -20.74 1.97
CA SER A 105 -6.14 -21.89 2.84
C SER A 105 -6.53 -23.21 2.16
N ASN A 106 -7.56 -23.23 1.34
CA ASN A 106 -8.00 -24.36 0.53
C ASN A 106 -7.12 -24.59 -0.72
N GLY A 107 -6.04 -23.81 -0.90
CA GLY A 107 -5.06 -23.98 -1.97
C GLY A 107 -5.49 -23.45 -3.32
N LYS A 108 -6.43 -22.48 -3.35
CA LYS A 108 -6.79 -21.82 -4.61
C LYS A 108 -5.57 -21.09 -5.18
N GLU A 109 -5.38 -21.16 -6.49
CA GLU A 109 -4.28 -20.47 -7.17
C GLU A 109 -4.54 -18.97 -7.29
N GLU A 110 -3.47 -18.16 -7.33
CA GLU A 110 -3.53 -16.70 -7.46
C GLU A 110 -4.43 -16.23 -8.59
N ARG A 111 -4.28 -16.84 -9.77
CA ARG A 111 -5.08 -16.50 -10.96
C ARG A 111 -6.57 -16.77 -10.76
N GLU A 112 -6.91 -17.87 -10.12
CA GLU A 112 -8.31 -18.24 -9.85
C GLU A 112 -8.92 -17.29 -8.80
N LEU A 113 -8.13 -16.91 -7.78
CA LEU A 113 -8.58 -15.97 -6.77
C LEU A 113 -8.81 -14.58 -7.38
N LEU A 114 -7.92 -14.12 -8.28
CA LEU A 114 -8.12 -12.88 -9.03
C LEU A 114 -9.41 -12.94 -9.86
N GLN A 115 -9.69 -14.06 -10.54
CA GLN A 115 -10.92 -14.23 -11.29
C GLN A 115 -12.15 -14.09 -10.38
N LEU A 116 -12.16 -14.82 -9.26
CA LEU A 116 -13.27 -14.75 -8.30
C LEU A 116 -13.46 -13.33 -7.76
N LEU A 117 -12.40 -12.74 -7.21
CA LEU A 117 -12.47 -11.46 -6.52
C LEU A 117 -12.81 -10.31 -7.45
N CYS A 118 -12.12 -10.22 -8.58
CA CYS A 118 -12.22 -9.07 -9.48
C CYS A 118 -13.43 -9.13 -10.42
N TYR A 119 -13.81 -10.31 -10.87
CA TYR A 119 -14.85 -10.46 -11.91
C TYR A 119 -16.15 -11.05 -11.38
N ASP A 120 -16.08 -12.03 -10.47
CA ASP A 120 -17.29 -12.74 -10.03
C ASP A 120 -17.92 -12.07 -8.80
N TRP A 121 -17.13 -11.79 -7.74
CA TRP A 121 -17.67 -11.24 -6.49
C TRP A 121 -17.91 -9.73 -6.58
N THR A 122 -16.91 -8.98 -7.05
CA THR A 122 -16.94 -7.51 -6.97
C THR A 122 -17.25 -6.83 -8.29
N LYS A 123 -17.01 -7.52 -9.40
CA LYS A 123 -17.13 -6.97 -10.76
C LYS A 123 -16.36 -5.66 -10.95
N SER A 124 -15.24 -5.54 -10.24
CA SER A 124 -14.42 -4.32 -10.24
C SER A 124 -13.51 -4.21 -11.45
N CYS A 125 -13.26 -5.34 -12.15
CA CYS A 125 -12.46 -5.37 -13.37
C CYS A 125 -13.35 -5.72 -14.57
N GLY A 126 -13.04 -5.11 -15.71
CA GLY A 126 -13.76 -5.40 -16.98
C GLY A 126 -15.15 -4.77 -17.11
N HIS A 127 -15.55 -3.92 -16.17
CA HIS A 127 -16.80 -3.17 -16.25
C HIS A 127 -16.50 -1.68 -16.41
N GLU A 128 -17.15 -1.07 -17.37
CA GLU A 128 -17.11 0.39 -17.54
C GLU A 128 -17.85 1.05 -16.38
N ILE A 129 -17.15 1.93 -15.67
CA ILE A 129 -17.72 2.69 -14.58
C ILE A 129 -18.37 3.94 -15.17
N SER A 130 -19.69 4.02 -15.09
CA SER A 130 -20.41 5.21 -15.52
C SER A 130 -20.12 6.36 -14.55
N LEU A 131 -19.37 7.35 -15.02
CA LEU A 131 -19.06 8.56 -14.27
C LEU A 131 -20.11 9.64 -14.58
N PRO A 132 -20.45 10.51 -13.60
CA PRO A 132 -21.23 11.71 -13.87
C PRO A 132 -20.56 12.61 -14.91
N MET A 133 -21.36 13.35 -15.68
CA MET A 133 -20.80 14.25 -16.72
C MET A 133 -19.93 15.38 -16.14
N ASP A 134 -20.15 15.74 -14.89
CA ASP A 134 -19.43 16.74 -14.12
C ASP A 134 -18.38 16.14 -13.16
N PHE A 135 -18.05 14.86 -13.35
CA PHE A 135 -17.05 14.21 -12.51
C PHE A 135 -15.66 14.78 -12.79
N HIS A 136 -14.99 15.17 -11.72
CA HIS A 136 -13.58 15.55 -11.72
C HIS A 136 -12.87 14.87 -10.54
N PHE A 137 -11.62 14.48 -10.75
CA PHE A 137 -10.81 13.95 -9.67
C PHE A 137 -10.58 15.01 -8.59
N HIS A 138 -10.74 14.62 -7.33
CA HIS A 138 -10.44 15.48 -6.18
C HIS A 138 -8.93 15.57 -5.91
N SER A 139 -8.21 14.55 -6.34
CA SER A 139 -6.75 14.51 -6.24
C SER A 139 -6.13 14.83 -7.61
N LYS A 140 -4.94 15.44 -7.58
CA LYS A 140 -4.11 15.61 -8.76
C LYS A 140 -2.99 14.61 -8.71
N ASP A 141 -2.54 14.20 -9.88
CA ASP A 141 -1.32 13.39 -10.02
C ASP A 141 -0.16 14.06 -9.27
N MET A 142 0.47 13.30 -8.41
CA MET A 142 1.63 13.74 -7.63
C MET A 142 2.87 12.96 -8.09
N PRO A 143 4.00 13.64 -8.30
CA PRO A 143 5.19 12.94 -8.74
C PRO A 143 5.63 11.91 -7.70
N PHE A 144 5.88 10.67 -8.16
CA PHE A 144 6.46 9.63 -7.33
C PHE A 144 7.91 10.00 -6.98
N ASN A 145 8.16 10.28 -5.71
CA ASN A 145 9.46 10.70 -5.20
C ASN A 145 10.12 9.57 -4.40
N PRO A 146 10.97 8.73 -5.02
CA PRO A 146 11.58 7.62 -4.34
C PRO A 146 12.54 8.09 -3.24
N LEU A 147 12.49 7.42 -2.09
CA LEU A 147 13.38 7.67 -0.99
C LEU A 147 14.80 7.16 -1.30
N SER A 148 15.79 7.91 -0.83
CA SER A 148 17.17 7.42 -0.73
C SER A 148 17.30 6.36 0.37
N VAL A 149 18.41 5.63 0.39
CA VAL A 149 18.71 4.66 1.46
C VAL A 149 18.64 5.32 2.84
N ASP A 150 19.17 6.53 2.98
CA ASP A 150 19.08 7.29 4.22
C ASP A 150 17.64 7.71 4.56
N GLY A 151 16.85 8.07 3.56
CA GLY A 151 15.43 8.37 3.72
C GLY A 151 14.65 7.17 4.26
N ILE A 152 14.90 5.98 3.71
CA ILE A 152 14.31 4.72 4.18
C ILE A 152 14.68 4.44 5.63
N ALA A 153 15.95 4.64 6.01
CA ALA A 153 16.42 4.46 7.39
C ALA A 153 15.72 5.44 8.35
N LYS A 154 15.57 6.70 7.96
CA LYS A 154 14.85 7.73 8.74
C LYS A 154 13.37 7.39 8.92
N VAL A 155 12.71 6.88 7.87
CA VAL A 155 11.31 6.43 7.95
C VAL A 155 11.16 5.31 8.97
N LYS A 156 12.04 4.30 8.96
CA LYS A 156 12.04 3.22 9.96
C LYS A 156 12.25 3.74 11.39
N GLN A 157 13.18 4.66 11.56
CA GLN A 157 13.44 5.30 12.85
C GLN A 157 12.19 6.05 13.35
N LEU A 158 11.55 6.81 12.49
CA LEU A 158 10.32 7.54 12.80
C LEU A 158 9.18 6.59 13.25
N GLN A 159 8.99 5.48 12.56
CA GLN A 159 8.00 4.46 12.92
C GLN A 159 8.27 3.87 14.30
N ASN A 160 9.52 3.53 14.58
CA ASN A 160 9.92 3.01 15.89
C ASN A 160 9.65 4.01 17.01
N LEU A 161 10.00 5.28 16.80
CA LEU A 161 9.75 6.34 17.80
C LEU A 161 8.24 6.56 18.04
N ARG A 162 7.44 6.59 16.98
CA ARG A 162 5.98 6.69 17.08
C ARG A 162 5.37 5.49 17.80
N SER A 163 5.86 4.29 17.51
CA SER A 163 5.44 3.06 18.21
C SER A 163 5.77 3.11 19.71
N MET A 164 6.95 3.61 20.07
CA MET A 164 7.36 3.80 21.47
C MET A 164 6.51 4.87 22.15
N GLN A 165 6.25 5.99 21.49
CA GLN A 165 5.41 7.06 22.01
C GLN A 165 3.98 6.60 22.31
N ARG A 166 3.41 5.72 21.46
CA ARG A 166 2.07 5.14 21.71
C ARG A 166 2.03 4.19 22.92
N LYS A 167 3.15 3.52 23.21
CA LYS A 167 3.23 2.53 24.30
C LYS A 167 3.60 3.15 25.66
N SER A 168 4.20 4.31 25.65
CA SER A 168 4.65 5.01 26.86
C SER A 168 4.55 6.51 26.63
N ASP A 169 4.18 7.23 27.68
CA ASP A 169 4.08 8.70 27.66
C ASP A 169 5.48 9.36 27.72
N MET A 170 6.40 8.81 26.92
CA MET A 170 7.75 9.36 26.78
C MET A 170 7.72 10.59 25.86
N GLY A 171 8.31 11.69 26.31
CA GLY A 171 8.39 12.94 25.56
C GLY A 171 9.24 12.88 24.29
N LEU A 172 8.91 11.98 23.36
CA LEU A 172 9.63 11.77 22.09
C LEU A 172 9.23 12.77 21.00
N GLY A 173 8.27 13.64 21.26
CA GLY A 173 7.76 14.62 20.30
C GLY A 173 8.85 15.42 19.59
N PRO A 174 9.84 16.02 20.27
CA PRO A 174 10.89 16.79 19.59
C PRO A 174 11.77 15.95 18.65
N GLN A 175 12.02 14.68 18.95
CA GLN A 175 12.79 13.78 18.11
C GLN A 175 12.01 13.39 16.86
N ILE A 176 10.73 13.11 17.02
CA ILE A 176 9.80 12.81 15.92
C ILE A 176 9.73 14.00 14.98
N SER A 177 9.46 15.20 15.49
CA SER A 177 9.37 16.42 14.67
C SER A 177 10.64 16.71 13.88
N ARG A 178 11.81 16.45 14.46
CA ARG A 178 13.10 16.66 13.77
C ARG A 178 13.27 15.71 12.57
N ILE A 179 12.90 14.43 12.74
CA ILE A 179 12.99 13.46 11.65
C ILE A 179 11.96 13.78 10.56
N GLU A 180 10.76 14.20 10.94
CA GLU A 180 9.73 14.66 10.02
C GLU A 180 10.19 15.87 9.21
N GLU A 181 10.83 16.83 9.84
CA GLU A 181 11.39 18.02 9.18
C GLU A 181 12.52 17.65 8.21
N ASP A 182 13.43 16.73 8.62
CA ASP A 182 14.49 16.22 7.75
C ASP A 182 13.94 15.49 6.51
N LEU A 183 12.91 14.68 6.69
CA LEU A 183 12.25 13.97 5.58
C LEU A 183 11.52 14.94 4.67
N SER A 184 10.85 15.95 5.21
CA SER A 184 10.13 16.96 4.44
C SER A 184 11.07 17.87 3.66
N SER A 185 12.21 18.24 4.22
CA SER A 185 13.23 19.08 3.55
C SER A 185 13.93 18.35 2.39
N GLY A 186 14.01 17.01 2.46
CA GLY A 186 14.60 16.18 1.40
C GLY A 186 13.62 15.70 0.33
N VAL A 187 12.33 15.76 0.58
CA VAL A 187 11.28 15.13 -0.26
C VAL A 187 10.17 16.12 -0.65
N GLY A 188 10.23 17.38 -0.21
CA GLY A 188 9.21 18.40 -0.54
C GLY A 188 7.78 17.98 -0.23
N THR A 189 7.23 18.45 0.86
CA THR A 189 5.80 18.43 1.26
C THR A 189 5.15 17.06 1.39
N LEU A 190 5.21 16.40 2.56
CA LEU A 190 4.56 15.10 2.64
C LEU A 190 3.87 14.72 3.96
N PHE A 191 3.74 15.63 4.94
CA PHE A 191 3.20 15.24 6.23
C PHE A 191 1.84 15.84 6.61
N GLU A 192 0.87 15.88 5.71
CA GLU A 192 -0.49 16.20 6.15
C GLU A 192 -1.24 15.01 6.79
N SER A 193 -0.82 13.76 6.56
CA SER A 193 -1.58 12.59 7.04
C SER A 193 -0.90 11.76 8.13
N GLY A 194 0.38 11.99 8.44
CA GLY A 194 1.11 11.22 9.45
C GLY A 194 1.38 9.76 9.12
N TYR A 195 1.17 9.34 7.90
CA TYR A 195 1.38 7.96 7.45
C TYR A 195 2.78 7.78 6.86
N VAL A 196 3.51 6.84 7.41
CA VAL A 196 4.82 6.40 6.91
C VAL A 196 4.86 4.88 6.93
N ALA A 197 5.04 4.27 5.78
CA ALA A 197 5.04 2.81 5.67
C ALA A 197 6.36 2.17 6.10
N PRO A 198 6.34 0.95 6.64
CA PRO A 198 7.54 0.14 6.82
C PRO A 198 8.12 -0.26 5.46
N VAL A 199 9.43 -0.26 5.39
CA VAL A 199 10.17 -0.62 4.19
C VAL A 199 11.09 -1.78 4.49
N GLU A 200 10.97 -2.87 3.77
CA GLU A 200 11.95 -3.96 3.82
C GLU A 200 13.27 -3.59 3.14
N LYS A 201 14.35 -4.24 3.57
CA LYS A 201 15.66 -4.06 2.96
C LYS A 201 15.62 -4.47 1.49
N VAL A 202 15.89 -3.54 0.61
CA VAL A 202 16.34 -3.88 -0.74
C VAL A 202 17.67 -4.62 -0.57
N ALA A 203 17.67 -5.92 -0.83
CA ALA A 203 18.92 -6.69 -0.86
C ALA A 203 19.80 -6.09 -1.95
N GLU A 204 20.92 -5.49 -1.56
CA GLU A 204 21.99 -5.18 -2.50
C GLU A 204 22.44 -6.49 -3.14
N SER A 205 22.04 -6.71 -4.38
CA SER A 205 22.65 -7.74 -5.21
C SER A 205 24.05 -7.24 -5.52
N GLY A 206 25.01 -7.61 -4.66
CA GLY A 206 26.43 -7.45 -4.91
C GLY A 206 26.78 -8.24 -6.17
N GLY A 207 26.92 -7.56 -7.28
CA GLY A 207 27.53 -8.08 -8.48
C GLY A 207 29.03 -8.20 -8.24
N ASP A 208 29.48 -9.34 -7.72
CA ASP A 208 30.89 -9.70 -7.79
C ASP A 208 31.20 -10.05 -9.24
N GLY A 209 31.68 -9.07 -9.95
CA GLY A 209 32.36 -9.26 -11.23
C GLY A 209 33.70 -9.92 -10.99
N GLU A 210 33.79 -11.23 -11.11
CA GLU A 210 35.06 -11.91 -11.27
C GLU A 210 35.51 -11.86 -12.74
N GLU A 211 36.45 -10.96 -13.01
CA GLU A 211 37.33 -11.06 -14.16
C GLU A 211 38.22 -12.32 -14.00
N LYS A 212 38.09 -13.21 -14.96
CA LYS A 212 39.23 -14.04 -15.43
C LYS A 212 39.02 -14.42 -16.88
#